data_2bc1a0e36c122b7183862ce1b9f38108
#
_entry.id   2bc1a0e36c122b7183862ce1b9f38108
#
_cell.length_a   1.000
_cell.length_b   1.000
_cell.length_c   1.000
_cell.angle_alpha   90.00
_cell.angle_beta   90.00
_cell.angle_gamma   90.00
#
_symmetry.space_group_name_H-M   'P 1'
#
loop_
_entity.id
_entity.type
_entity.pdbx_description
1 polymer ?
#
loop_
_entity_poly.entity_id
_entity_poly.type
_entity_poly.pdbx_seq_one_letter_code
_entity_poly.pdbx_strand_id
1 'polypeptide(L)'
;MSLGYPRARLKEPYRIRKDGDWKRYFSNIPRRDRNHACIILYSLFNEEPLQNTEEGAKIYKRMKKRVEKLDHTHLFTGAMHGSTIAGAGREMDVCGINYGYGHVDRIHAESPDIILMGMENNSCRTTRGYYHTDYEDLHVFKDCDEEVVPWGKTIRDSWAFIRERDWYAGCVAWTAFDYRGAVC
;
A
#
# COMPACT_ATOMS: atom_id res chain seq x y z
N MET A 1 -0.25 -9.16 -1.17
CA MET A 1 0.81 -9.12 -2.20
C MET A 1 0.57 -7.90 -3.06
N SER A 2 1.46 -6.90 -3.02
CA SER A 2 1.32 -5.71 -3.85
C SER A 2 1.73 -6.04 -5.28
N LEU A 3 0.86 -5.74 -6.23
CA LEU A 3 1.13 -5.85 -7.67
C LEU A 3 1.87 -4.61 -8.19
N GLY A 4 2.45 -3.84 -7.26
CA GLY A 4 3.12 -2.57 -7.56
C GLY A 4 4.00 -2.64 -8.81
N TYR A 5 3.85 -1.64 -9.61
CA TYR A 5 4.71 -1.40 -10.77
C TYR A 5 6.16 -1.32 -10.28
N PRO A 6 7.12 -2.04 -10.86
CA PRO A 6 8.52 -1.82 -10.52
C PRO A 6 8.81 -0.34 -10.75
N ARG A 7 9.35 0.36 -9.74
CA ARG A 7 9.79 1.76 -9.83
C ARG A 7 10.85 1.89 -10.93
N ALA A 8 10.44 1.87 -12.19
CA ALA A 8 11.29 2.15 -13.32
C ALA A 8 11.49 3.66 -13.37
N ARG A 9 12.66 4.09 -12.95
CA ARG A 9 13.30 5.42 -13.06
C ARG A 9 12.37 6.50 -13.63
N LEU A 10 11.82 7.31 -12.73
CA LEU A 10 10.93 8.45 -12.94
C LEU A 10 11.59 9.60 -13.74
N LYS A 11 12.00 9.37 -14.97
CA LYS A 11 12.47 10.44 -15.86
C LYS A 11 11.56 10.68 -17.06
N GLU A 12 10.48 9.90 -17.20
CA GLU A 12 9.48 10.16 -18.25
C GLU A 12 8.06 10.10 -17.67
N PRO A 13 7.14 10.95 -18.16
CA PRO A 13 5.76 10.89 -17.71
C PRO A 13 5.20 9.51 -18.03
N TYR A 14 4.44 8.95 -17.09
CA TYR A 14 3.82 7.62 -17.09
C TYR A 14 3.33 7.20 -18.48
N ARG A 15 4.21 6.71 -19.30
CA ARG A 15 3.84 5.88 -20.42
C ARG A 15 3.63 4.48 -19.86
N ILE A 16 2.36 4.07 -19.70
CA ILE A 16 2.04 2.64 -19.77
C ILE A 16 2.76 2.20 -21.04
N ARG A 17 3.84 1.44 -20.89
CA ARG A 17 4.63 1.01 -22.02
C ARG A 17 3.70 0.44 -23.07
N LYS A 18 3.79 0.89 -24.32
CA LYS A 18 2.97 0.40 -25.43
C LYS A 18 3.18 -1.07 -25.74
N ASP A 19 4.21 -1.65 -25.16
CA ASP A 19 4.76 -2.98 -25.42
C ASP A 19 3.99 -4.16 -24.80
N GLY A 20 2.86 -3.91 -24.17
CA GLY A 20 1.99 -5.00 -23.67
C GLY A 20 2.49 -5.73 -22.41
N ASP A 21 3.71 -5.44 -21.92
CA ASP A 21 4.29 -6.10 -20.74
C ASP A 21 3.42 -5.96 -19.48
N TRP A 22 2.80 -4.79 -19.27
CA TRP A 22 1.87 -4.60 -18.16
C TRP A 22 0.67 -5.54 -18.23
N LYS A 23 0.15 -5.82 -19.45
CA LYS A 23 -0.97 -6.75 -19.65
C LYS A 23 -0.59 -8.18 -19.28
N ARG A 24 0.64 -8.57 -19.62
CA ARG A 24 1.21 -9.86 -19.27
C ARG A 24 1.39 -9.96 -17.75
N TYR A 25 1.97 -8.93 -17.14
CA TYR A 25 2.18 -8.85 -15.69
C TYR A 25 0.87 -9.03 -14.93
N PHE A 26 -0.14 -8.18 -15.18
CA PHE A 26 -1.45 -8.26 -14.54
C PHE A 26 -2.26 -9.50 -14.90
N SER A 27 -1.84 -10.28 -15.88
CA SER A 27 -2.46 -11.57 -16.18
C SER A 27 -1.78 -12.74 -15.49
N ASN A 28 -0.47 -12.68 -15.30
CA ASN A 28 0.28 -13.80 -14.74
C ASN A 28 -0.01 -13.99 -13.24
N ILE A 29 -0.20 -12.89 -12.50
CA ILE A 29 -0.44 -12.95 -11.07
C ILE A 29 -1.74 -13.69 -10.73
N PRO A 30 -2.93 -13.30 -11.23
CA PRO A 30 -4.14 -14.03 -10.91
C PRO A 30 -4.13 -15.47 -11.45
N ARG A 31 -3.46 -15.73 -12.57
CA ARG A 31 -3.31 -17.11 -13.07
C ARG A 31 -2.54 -18.00 -12.11
N ARG A 32 -1.51 -17.45 -11.47
CA ARG A 32 -0.69 -18.17 -10.50
C ARG A 32 -1.41 -18.29 -9.15
N ASP A 33 -2.01 -17.19 -8.67
CA ASP A 33 -2.33 -17.01 -7.26
C ASP A 33 -3.82 -17.17 -6.91
N ARG A 34 -4.76 -17.06 -7.86
CA ARG A 34 -6.22 -17.04 -7.59
C ARG A 34 -6.76 -18.26 -6.84
N ASN A 35 -6.08 -19.39 -6.91
CA ASN A 35 -6.51 -20.60 -6.22
C ASN A 35 -5.84 -20.79 -4.84
N HIS A 36 -5.04 -19.82 -4.40
CA HIS A 36 -4.44 -19.85 -3.07
C HIS A 36 -5.38 -19.18 -2.06
N ALA A 37 -5.87 -19.94 -1.07
CA ALA A 37 -6.80 -19.46 -0.06
C ALA A 37 -6.27 -18.29 0.81
N CYS A 38 -4.96 -18.07 0.82
CA CYS A 38 -4.33 -16.95 1.53
C CYS A 38 -4.40 -15.61 0.76
N ILE A 39 -4.80 -15.62 -0.50
CA ILE A 39 -5.03 -14.39 -1.27
C ILE A 39 -6.45 -13.91 -0.97
N ILE A 40 -6.59 -12.74 -0.40
CA ILE A 40 -7.89 -12.14 -0.05
C ILE A 40 -8.24 -10.95 -0.94
N LEU A 41 -7.23 -10.24 -1.43
CA LEU A 41 -7.42 -9.09 -2.33
C LEU A 41 -6.16 -8.81 -3.15
N TYR A 42 -6.32 -8.12 -4.28
CA TYR A 42 -5.23 -7.69 -5.14
C TYR A 42 -5.00 -6.19 -5.03
N SER A 43 -3.76 -5.80 -4.65
CA SER A 43 -3.32 -4.40 -4.69
C SER A 43 -2.68 -4.09 -6.04
N LEU A 44 -3.27 -3.15 -6.80
CA LEU A 44 -2.87 -2.88 -8.18
C LEU A 44 -1.78 -1.83 -8.33
N PHE A 45 -1.58 -0.96 -7.35
CA PHE A 45 -0.53 0.06 -7.37
C PHE A 45 -0.12 0.47 -5.94
N ASN A 46 0.99 1.21 -5.85
CA ASN A 46 1.47 1.82 -4.59
C ASN A 46 1.96 3.25 -4.83
N GLU A 47 1.31 4.23 -4.19
CA GLU A 47 1.72 5.65 -4.11
C GLU A 47 2.04 6.31 -5.46
N GLU A 48 1.24 6.04 -6.48
CA GLU A 48 1.50 6.58 -7.81
C GLU A 48 1.09 8.06 -7.94
N PRO A 49 1.89 8.92 -8.59
CA PRO A 49 1.60 10.36 -8.68
C PRO A 49 0.25 10.71 -9.28
N LEU A 50 -0.28 9.88 -10.19
CA LEU A 50 -1.59 10.10 -10.82
C LEU A 50 -2.77 9.57 -10.01
N GLN A 51 -2.55 8.95 -8.86
CA GLN A 51 -3.57 8.23 -8.09
C GLN A 51 -4.83 9.05 -7.81
N ASN A 52 -4.71 10.36 -7.56
CA ASN A 52 -5.81 11.25 -7.23
C ASN A 52 -6.44 11.96 -8.45
N THR A 53 -6.03 11.60 -9.67
CA THR A 53 -6.49 12.24 -10.90
C THR A 53 -7.50 11.38 -11.66
N GLU A 54 -8.26 12.01 -12.56
CA GLU A 54 -9.16 11.29 -13.46
C GLU A 54 -8.41 10.29 -14.37
N GLU A 55 -7.19 10.64 -14.80
CA GLU A 55 -6.34 9.74 -15.57
C GLU A 55 -5.93 8.52 -14.74
N GLY A 56 -5.58 8.72 -13.47
CA GLY A 56 -5.31 7.63 -12.53
C GLY A 56 -6.51 6.69 -12.35
N ALA A 57 -7.71 7.24 -12.25
CA ALA A 57 -8.95 6.44 -12.22
C ALA A 57 -9.12 5.57 -13.48
N LYS A 58 -8.89 6.16 -14.67
CA LYS A 58 -8.96 5.43 -15.95
C LYS A 58 -7.91 4.31 -16.02
N ILE A 59 -6.69 4.59 -15.56
CA ILE A 59 -5.61 3.60 -15.51
C ILE A 59 -5.98 2.46 -14.57
N TYR A 60 -6.43 2.79 -13.34
CA TYR A 60 -6.85 1.79 -12.35
C TYR A 60 -7.96 0.88 -12.90
N LYS A 61 -9.03 1.44 -13.47
CA LYS A 61 -10.12 0.68 -14.10
C LYS A 61 -9.63 -0.28 -15.19
N ARG A 62 -8.65 0.14 -15.99
CA ARG A 62 -8.06 -0.73 -17.03
C ARG A 62 -7.27 -1.89 -16.42
N MET A 63 -6.51 -1.64 -15.35
CA MET A 63 -5.78 -2.69 -14.62
C MET A 63 -6.76 -3.66 -13.96
N LYS A 64 -7.75 -3.15 -13.21
CA LYS A 64 -8.81 -3.94 -12.57
C LYS A 64 -9.51 -4.83 -13.58
N LYS A 65 -10.04 -4.26 -14.65
CA LYS A 65 -10.71 -5.00 -15.73
C LYS A 65 -9.83 -6.09 -16.35
N ARG A 66 -8.52 -5.91 -16.36
CA ARG A 66 -7.60 -6.93 -16.88
C ARG A 66 -7.48 -8.13 -15.94
N VAL A 67 -7.43 -7.90 -14.65
CA VAL A 67 -7.36 -8.98 -13.64
C VAL A 67 -8.71 -9.67 -13.52
N GLU A 68 -9.81 -8.91 -13.47
CA GLU A 68 -11.19 -9.43 -13.38
C GLU A 68 -11.55 -10.46 -14.47
N LYS A 69 -10.97 -10.34 -15.66
CA LYS A 69 -11.16 -11.35 -16.73
C LYS A 69 -10.64 -12.75 -16.36
N LEU A 70 -9.77 -12.83 -15.37
CA LEU A 70 -9.11 -14.06 -14.95
C LEU A 70 -9.51 -14.48 -13.55
N ASP A 71 -9.93 -13.52 -12.74
CA ASP A 71 -10.37 -13.72 -11.37
C ASP A 71 -11.38 -12.63 -11.00
N HIS A 72 -12.62 -12.99 -10.81
CA HIS A 72 -13.75 -12.13 -10.43
C HIS A 72 -14.24 -12.43 -9.00
N THR A 73 -13.51 -13.22 -8.25
CA THR A 73 -13.88 -13.63 -6.89
C THR A 73 -13.20 -12.81 -5.79
N HIS A 74 -12.06 -12.18 -6.10
CA HIS A 74 -11.31 -11.37 -5.17
C HIS A 74 -11.59 -9.88 -5.34
N LEU A 75 -11.45 -9.14 -4.23
CA LEU A 75 -11.57 -7.68 -4.21
C LEU A 75 -10.27 -7.01 -4.68
N PHE A 76 -10.40 -5.76 -5.09
CA PHE A 76 -9.30 -4.96 -5.61
C PHE A 76 -9.04 -3.72 -4.77
N THR A 77 -7.77 -3.46 -4.52
CA THR A 77 -7.26 -2.29 -3.79
C THR A 77 -6.06 -1.67 -4.50
N GLY A 78 -5.55 -0.64 -3.94
CA GLY A 78 -4.26 -0.02 -4.21
C GLY A 78 -3.84 0.74 -2.96
N ALA A 79 -2.59 1.14 -2.85
CA ALA A 79 -2.11 1.89 -1.71
C ALA A 79 -2.03 3.38 -2.07
N MET A 80 -2.98 4.15 -1.56
CA MET A 80 -3.03 5.60 -1.73
C MET A 80 -2.06 6.30 -0.78
N HIS A 81 -1.41 7.32 -1.28
CA HIS A 81 -0.64 8.26 -0.47
C HIS A 81 -1.40 9.58 -0.31
N GLY A 82 -1.34 10.16 0.89
CA GLY A 82 -1.90 11.48 1.15
C GLY A 82 -3.24 11.49 1.89
N SER A 83 -3.84 12.66 1.92
CA SER A 83 -4.96 13.00 2.82
C SER A 83 -6.34 13.02 2.15
N THR A 84 -6.43 12.64 0.90
CA THR A 84 -7.69 12.69 0.13
C THR A 84 -7.91 11.41 -0.65
N ILE A 85 -9.17 11.04 -0.84
CA ILE A 85 -9.58 9.97 -1.74
C ILE A 85 -10.22 10.59 -2.97
N ALA A 86 -9.51 10.49 -4.09
CA ALA A 86 -9.98 10.90 -5.40
C ALA A 86 -9.46 9.93 -6.46
N GLY A 87 -9.76 10.14 -7.71
CA GLY A 87 -9.21 9.35 -8.80
C GLY A 87 -9.35 7.84 -8.59
N ALA A 88 -8.22 7.14 -8.55
CA ALA A 88 -8.19 5.68 -8.36
C ALA A 88 -8.81 5.21 -7.04
N GLY A 89 -8.71 6.02 -5.96
CA GLY A 89 -9.26 5.65 -4.65
C GLY A 89 -10.77 5.47 -4.64
N ARG A 90 -11.49 6.18 -5.50
CA ARG A 90 -12.94 6.06 -5.68
C ARG A 90 -13.37 4.83 -6.47
N GLU A 91 -12.45 4.16 -7.12
CA GLU A 91 -12.70 3.02 -8.02
C GLU A 91 -12.33 1.68 -7.40
N MET A 92 -11.82 1.70 -6.16
CA MET A 92 -11.41 0.51 -5.42
C MET A 92 -12.60 -0.14 -4.71
N ASP A 93 -12.55 -1.46 -4.57
CA ASP A 93 -13.51 -2.19 -3.72
C ASP A 93 -13.17 -1.96 -2.23
N VAL A 94 -11.88 -1.89 -1.92
CA VAL A 94 -11.34 -1.50 -0.62
C VAL A 94 -10.28 -0.43 -0.86
N CYS A 95 -10.50 0.78 -0.38
CA CYS A 95 -9.54 1.86 -0.55
C CYS A 95 -8.40 1.73 0.46
N GLY A 96 -7.23 1.37 -0.05
CA GLY A 96 -6.01 1.26 0.73
C GLY A 96 -5.34 2.61 0.94
N ILE A 97 -4.90 2.87 2.18
CA ILE A 97 -4.22 4.12 2.55
C ILE A 97 -2.92 3.78 3.26
N ASN A 98 -1.82 4.42 2.80
CA ASN A 98 -0.55 4.34 3.50
C ASN A 98 -0.49 5.40 4.60
N TYR A 99 -0.16 4.99 5.82
CA TYR A 99 0.10 5.85 7.00
C TYR A 99 -0.99 6.85 7.40
N GLY A 100 -2.12 6.92 6.82
CA GLY A 100 -3.14 7.97 6.91
C GLY A 100 -3.70 8.34 8.30
N TYR A 101 -2.97 8.16 9.39
CA TYR A 101 -3.41 8.31 10.78
C TYR A 101 -4.09 9.65 11.12
N GLY A 102 -3.65 10.74 10.50
CA GLY A 102 -4.23 12.07 10.72
C GLY A 102 -5.43 12.38 9.81
N HIS A 103 -5.81 11.47 8.91
CA HIS A 103 -6.76 11.80 7.84
C HIS A 103 -7.93 10.83 7.70
N VAL A 104 -7.76 9.57 8.11
CA VAL A 104 -8.77 8.52 7.86
C VAL A 104 -10.11 8.79 8.52
N ASP A 105 -10.13 9.41 9.71
CA ASP A 105 -11.37 9.78 10.40
C ASP A 105 -12.17 10.80 9.59
N ARG A 106 -11.48 11.82 9.04
CA ARG A 106 -12.10 12.82 8.17
C ARG A 106 -12.57 12.18 6.86
N ILE A 107 -11.75 11.35 6.24
CA ILE A 107 -12.09 10.64 5.00
C ILE A 107 -13.33 9.78 5.20
N HIS A 108 -13.42 9.04 6.31
CA HIS A 108 -14.59 8.23 6.63
C HIS A 108 -15.83 9.11 6.85
N ALA A 109 -15.70 10.21 7.57
CA ALA A 109 -16.83 11.14 7.79
C ALA A 109 -17.36 11.76 6.48
N GLU A 110 -16.46 12.09 5.53
CA GLU A 110 -16.80 12.65 4.22
C GLU A 110 -17.32 11.58 3.23
N SER A 111 -16.99 10.31 3.43
CA SER A 111 -17.30 9.20 2.51
C SER A 111 -17.50 7.88 3.29
N PRO A 112 -18.58 7.76 4.07
CA PRO A 112 -18.79 6.62 4.96
C PRO A 112 -19.09 5.30 4.24
N ASP A 113 -19.41 5.35 2.97
CA ASP A 113 -19.64 4.22 2.07
C ASP A 113 -18.36 3.56 1.56
N ILE A 114 -17.21 4.23 1.70
CA ILE A 114 -15.92 3.70 1.26
C ILE A 114 -15.32 2.82 2.36
N ILE A 115 -15.04 1.58 2.04
CA ILE A 115 -14.28 0.67 2.91
C ILE A 115 -12.82 1.09 2.91
N LEU A 116 -12.29 1.45 4.08
CA LEU A 116 -10.90 1.87 4.26
C LEU A 116 -10.04 0.79 4.90
N MET A 117 -8.79 0.66 4.44
CA MET A 117 -7.79 -0.27 4.98
C MET A 117 -6.39 0.35 4.94
N GLY A 118 -5.59 0.14 5.96
CA GLY A 118 -4.18 0.53 5.97
C GLY A 118 -3.33 -0.42 5.13
N MET A 119 -2.65 0.08 4.09
CA MET A 119 -1.84 -0.76 3.20
C MET A 119 -0.34 -0.69 3.47
N GLU A 120 0.12 0.39 4.07
CA GLU A 120 1.44 0.49 4.71
C GLU A 120 1.26 1.21 6.04
N ASN A 121 1.40 0.47 7.12
CA ASN A 121 1.35 1.02 8.46
C ASN A 121 2.66 0.67 9.19
N ASN A 122 2.92 1.34 10.30
CA ASN A 122 4.10 1.20 11.14
C ASN A 122 5.32 1.94 10.61
N SER A 123 6.18 1.34 9.81
CA SER A 123 7.50 1.87 9.43
C SER A 123 8.40 2.08 10.65
N CYS A 124 8.49 1.05 11.47
CA CYS A 124 9.43 1.00 12.60
C CYS A 124 10.86 0.90 12.09
N ARG A 125 11.79 1.53 12.80
CA ARG A 125 13.22 1.39 12.58
C ARG A 125 13.77 0.43 13.62
N THR A 126 14.18 -0.74 13.21
CA THR A 126 14.80 -1.72 14.10
C THR A 126 15.97 -2.39 13.42
N THR A 127 17.01 -2.67 14.17
CA THR A 127 18.15 -3.46 13.69
C THR A 127 18.25 -4.69 14.58
N ARG A 128 17.98 -5.85 14.01
CA ARG A 128 17.91 -7.11 14.74
C ARG A 128 19.14 -7.39 15.58
N GLY A 129 18.95 -7.66 16.84
CA GLY A 129 20.00 -7.99 17.78
C GLY A 129 20.72 -6.82 18.43
N TYR A 130 20.28 -5.59 18.19
CA TYR A 130 20.81 -4.40 18.84
C TYR A 130 19.83 -3.88 19.89
N TYR A 131 20.31 -3.71 21.12
CA TYR A 131 19.49 -3.27 22.26
C TYR A 131 19.63 -1.78 22.56
N HIS A 132 20.53 -1.09 21.85
CA HIS A 132 20.75 0.35 21.95
C HIS A 132 20.81 0.94 20.54
N THR A 133 20.25 2.13 20.38
CA THR A 133 20.39 2.91 19.14
C THR A 133 21.78 3.53 19.12
N ASP A 134 22.50 3.30 18.04
CA ASP A 134 23.77 3.95 17.70
C ASP A 134 23.75 4.31 16.21
N TYR A 135 23.22 5.49 15.95
CA TYR A 135 23.09 5.93 14.55
C TYR A 135 24.37 6.56 14.02
N GLU A 136 25.20 7.17 14.88
CA GLU A 136 26.38 7.92 14.46
C GLU A 136 27.51 6.99 14.00
N ASP A 137 27.82 5.97 14.77
CA ASP A 137 28.94 5.07 14.47
C ASP A 137 28.50 3.80 13.74
N LEU A 138 27.49 3.12 14.21
CA LEU A 138 27.07 1.81 13.69
C LEU A 138 25.88 1.87 12.74
N HIS A 139 25.17 3.01 12.64
CA HIS A 139 23.94 3.17 11.85
C HIS A 139 22.86 2.14 12.19
N VAL A 140 22.70 1.82 13.47
CA VAL A 140 21.75 0.84 13.98
C VAL A 140 20.71 1.48 14.89
N PHE A 141 19.52 0.90 14.90
CA PHE A 141 18.43 1.24 15.82
C PHE A 141 18.17 0.06 16.75
N LYS A 142 17.77 0.34 17.99
CA LYS A 142 17.45 -0.73 18.96
C LYS A 142 16.35 -1.64 18.43
N ASP A 143 16.48 -2.92 18.74
CA ASP A 143 15.56 -3.98 18.31
C ASP A 143 14.33 -4.05 19.23
N CYS A 144 13.47 -3.03 19.16
CA CYS A 144 12.19 -2.99 19.88
C CYS A 144 11.22 -2.03 19.18
N ASP A 145 9.94 -2.15 19.49
CA ASP A 145 8.85 -1.38 18.89
C ASP A 145 8.76 0.04 19.49
N GLU A 146 9.81 0.85 19.31
CA GLU A 146 9.92 2.21 19.86
C GLU A 146 10.38 3.23 18.84
N GLU A 147 11.30 2.86 17.93
CA GLU A 147 11.86 3.76 16.95
C GLU A 147 11.03 3.76 15.67
N VAL A 148 10.62 4.93 15.21
CA VAL A 148 9.78 5.09 14.03
C VAL A 148 10.26 6.22 13.12
N VAL A 149 9.84 6.19 11.87
CA VAL A 149 9.99 7.31 10.94
C VAL A 149 8.97 8.41 11.27
N PRO A 150 9.20 9.68 10.84
CA PRO A 150 8.30 10.80 11.19
C PRO A 150 6.84 10.60 10.77
N TRP A 151 6.59 9.83 9.72
CA TRP A 151 5.24 9.52 9.21
C TRP A 151 4.67 8.20 9.73
N GLY A 152 5.49 7.41 10.44
CA GLY A 152 5.13 6.09 10.93
C GLY A 152 4.58 6.10 12.36
N LYS A 153 4.30 4.91 12.83
CA LYS A 153 3.96 4.59 14.22
C LYS A 153 4.59 3.27 14.61
N THR A 154 4.69 3.00 15.91
CA THR A 154 5.01 1.66 16.39
C THR A 154 3.94 0.66 15.96
N ILE A 155 4.25 -0.63 15.96
CA ILE A 155 3.27 -1.69 15.67
C ILE A 155 2.12 -1.63 16.69
N ARG A 156 2.47 -1.42 17.95
CA ARG A 156 1.50 -1.29 19.05
C ARG A 156 0.54 -0.12 18.83
N ASP A 157 1.08 1.07 18.51
CA ASP A 157 0.26 2.28 18.33
C ASP A 157 -0.58 2.21 17.08
N SER A 158 -0.06 1.60 16.00
CA SER A 158 -0.83 1.36 14.78
C SER A 158 -2.00 0.42 15.04
N TRP A 159 -1.78 -0.66 15.79
CA TRP A 159 -2.83 -1.58 16.14
C TRP A 159 -3.88 -0.93 17.07
N ALA A 160 -3.44 -0.16 18.09
CA ALA A 160 -4.34 0.58 18.97
C ALA A 160 -5.21 1.54 18.16
N PHE A 161 -4.61 2.29 17.24
CA PHE A 161 -5.33 3.22 16.35
C PHE A 161 -6.42 2.53 15.53
N ILE A 162 -6.13 1.36 14.97
CA ILE A 162 -7.08 0.62 14.12
C ILE A 162 -8.19 -0.02 14.95
N ARG A 163 -7.84 -0.63 16.06
CA ARG A 163 -8.79 -1.31 16.96
C ARG A 163 -9.90 -0.40 17.50
N GLU A 164 -9.64 0.89 17.56
CA GLU A 164 -10.61 1.90 18.01
C GLU A 164 -11.63 2.31 16.93
N ARG A 165 -11.54 1.75 15.71
CA ARG A 165 -12.32 2.13 14.54
C ARG A 165 -13.00 0.94 13.89
N ASP A 166 -14.22 0.63 14.30
CA ASP A 166 -14.99 -0.53 13.82
C ASP A 166 -15.22 -0.51 12.29
N TRP A 167 -15.18 0.67 11.70
CA TRP A 167 -15.33 0.89 10.26
C TRP A 167 -14.04 0.72 9.46
N TYR A 168 -12.87 0.58 10.11
CA TYR A 168 -11.59 0.42 9.44
C TYR A 168 -11.27 -1.07 9.28
N ALA A 169 -11.16 -1.54 8.04
CA ALA A 169 -11.11 -2.97 7.74
C ALA A 169 -9.83 -3.69 8.21
N GLY A 170 -8.84 -2.95 8.70
CA GLY A 170 -7.60 -3.50 9.20
C GLY A 170 -6.36 -2.81 8.63
N CYS A 171 -5.18 -3.43 8.82
CA CYS A 171 -3.94 -2.89 8.26
C CYS A 171 -2.93 -3.97 7.87
N VAL A 172 -1.99 -3.55 7.04
CA VAL A 172 -0.80 -4.30 6.66
C VAL A 172 0.43 -3.55 7.16
N ALA A 173 1.32 -4.24 7.86
CA ALA A 173 2.55 -3.66 8.39
C ALA A 173 3.58 -3.48 7.26
N TRP A 174 4.24 -2.34 7.23
CA TRP A 174 5.44 -2.12 6.45
C TRP A 174 6.65 -2.11 7.40
N THR A 175 7.45 -3.15 7.44
CA THR A 175 7.34 -4.40 6.68
C THR A 175 7.66 -5.58 7.58
N ALA A 176 7.21 -6.77 7.22
CA ALA A 176 7.42 -7.99 8.01
C ALA A 176 8.87 -8.51 7.98
N PHE A 177 9.64 -8.12 6.98
CA PHE A 177 11.03 -8.57 6.80
C PHE A 177 11.95 -7.39 6.58
N ASP A 178 13.14 -7.46 7.17
CA ASP A 178 14.19 -6.50 6.90
C ASP A 178 14.57 -6.52 5.42
N TYR A 179 14.87 -5.35 4.89
CA TYR A 179 15.38 -5.22 3.53
C TYR A 179 16.59 -4.28 3.52
N ARG A 180 17.47 -4.52 2.58
CA ARG A 180 18.63 -3.68 2.33
C ARG A 180 18.41 -2.90 1.04
N GLY A 181 18.76 -1.64 1.03
CA GLY A 181 18.67 -0.78 -0.13
C GLY A 181 19.71 0.33 -0.07
N ALA A 182 19.83 1.09 -1.16
CA ALA A 182 20.62 2.30 -1.13
C ALA A 182 19.98 3.29 -0.14
N VAL A 183 20.82 3.94 0.65
CA VAL A 183 20.40 5.06 1.48
C VAL A 183 19.92 6.17 0.53
N CYS A 184 18.69 6.61 0.70
CA CYS A 184 18.11 7.73 -0.06
C CYS A 184 18.46 9.04 0.63
#